data_abb38418e59b620738679737ac480756
#
_entry.id   abb38418e59b620738679737ac480756
#
_cell.length_a   1.000
_cell.length_b   1.000
_cell.length_c   1.000
_cell.angle_alpha   90.00
_cell.angle_beta   90.00
_cell.angle_gamma   90.00
#
_symmetry.space_group_name_H-M   'P 1'
#
loop_
_entity.id
_entity.type
_entity.pdbx_description
1 polymer ?
#
loop_
_entity_poly.entity_id
_entity_poly.type
_entity_poly.pdbx_seq_one_letter_code
_entity_poly.pdbx_strand_id
1 'polypeptide(L)'
;MKEGLPQDMAVDAFSGKVQSGFKRSGYVCRVSVMAELDSGGGDLLLVTGASGFLGAAIANSARAAGYSVRVLIRTSSPRTNIHSQDQVALGDLRDRASLAAALRGVRYLVHAAADYRLWAPSPDNILRNNVDGTRILMEEALRTGVERIVYTSSVATIGLRKGEPADETRTLAADKAVGAYKKSKVMAERLVDDMIRREGLPAVIVNPSTPIGPRDVKPTPTGRIIVEAVSGRMPGFVDTGLNLVHVDDAAAGHLAALRKGLIGERYILGGENVHLGTMLGDIAQVVGRRPPRLRLPIAAIYPFAVGAEMWARWSGREPFATRDGLRMARHHMFFSDAKARQDLGYASRPYREGIVDAISWFRQAGYLK
;
A
#
# COMPACT_ATOMS: atom_id res chain seq x y z
N MET A 1 -41.39 56.93 17.32
CA MET A 1 -40.34 57.75 17.93
C MET A 1 -39.07 56.95 17.74
N LYS A 2 -38.31 57.22 16.71
CA LYS A 2 -37.14 58.10 16.68
C LYS A 2 -36.05 57.54 17.57
N GLU A 3 -34.88 57.22 17.26
CA GLU A 3 -33.77 57.66 16.40
C GLU A 3 -32.55 56.85 16.91
N GLY A 4 -31.50 56.45 16.33
CA GLY A 4 -30.74 56.89 15.19
C GLY A 4 -29.36 56.22 15.33
N LEU A 5 -28.76 55.85 14.22
CA LEU A 5 -27.36 55.51 14.06
C LEU A 5 -26.46 56.78 14.19
N PRO A 6 -25.18 56.67 14.48
CA PRO A 6 -24.15 56.79 13.40
C PRO A 6 -22.97 55.87 13.55
N GLN A 7 -22.48 55.39 12.48
CA GLN A 7 -21.32 55.51 11.54
C GLN A 7 -19.96 55.97 12.11
N ASP A 8 -18.97 55.20 11.66
CA ASP A 8 -17.56 55.56 11.35
C ASP A 8 -16.59 55.92 12.47
N MET A 9 -15.51 55.17 12.52
CA MET A 9 -14.18 55.75 12.28
C MET A 9 -13.08 54.70 12.10
N ALA A 10 -12.20 55.03 11.18
CA ALA A 10 -11.10 54.37 10.55
C ALA A 10 -9.84 54.19 11.48
N VAL A 11 -9.04 53.22 11.11
CA VAL A 11 -7.57 53.13 11.01
C VAL A 11 -6.74 53.94 12.00
N ASP A 12 -5.86 53.25 12.77
CA ASP A 12 -4.44 53.63 12.71
C ASP A 12 -3.48 52.53 13.24
N ALA A 13 -2.31 52.52 12.62
CA ALA A 13 -1.19 51.63 12.82
C ALA A 13 -0.43 51.93 14.11
N PHE A 14 0.07 50.86 14.77
CA PHE A 14 1.20 51.05 15.70
C PHE A 14 2.28 49.99 15.48
N SER A 15 3.39 50.45 14.92
CA SER A 15 4.67 49.77 14.91
C SER A 15 5.28 49.85 16.32
N GLY A 16 5.67 48.72 16.87
CA GLY A 16 6.39 48.60 18.13
C GLY A 16 7.47 47.52 18.08
N LYS A 17 8.71 47.93 17.79
CA LYS A 17 9.91 47.08 17.98
C LYS A 17 10.09 46.77 19.46
N VAL A 18 10.23 45.49 19.77
CA VAL A 18 10.94 45.03 20.98
C VAL A 18 12.00 44.01 20.56
N GLN A 19 13.25 44.42 20.63
CA GLN A 19 14.43 43.56 20.66
C GLN A 19 14.56 42.96 22.06
N SER A 20 14.70 41.65 22.17
CA SER A 20 15.60 41.06 23.16
C SER A 20 15.87 39.60 22.77
N GLY A 21 17.14 39.27 22.73
CA GLY A 21 17.69 38.06 22.15
C GLY A 21 17.41 36.80 22.97
N PHE A 22 17.30 35.72 22.20
CA PHE A 22 17.67 34.39 22.66
C PHE A 22 18.23 33.60 21.48
N LYS A 23 19.55 33.37 21.50
CA LYS A 23 20.20 32.40 20.59
C LYS A 23 19.76 31.00 21.02
N ARG A 24 19.08 30.29 20.16
CA ARG A 24 19.00 28.82 20.13
C ARG A 24 18.97 28.34 18.72
N SER A 25 20.01 27.57 18.41
CA SER A 25 20.14 26.42 17.52
C SER A 25 19.19 26.35 16.31
N GLY A 26 19.79 26.46 15.10
CA GLY A 26 19.11 26.47 13.82
C GLY A 26 18.35 25.18 13.51
N TYR A 27 17.05 25.28 13.56
CA TYR A 27 16.13 24.52 12.74
C TYR A 27 15.35 25.55 11.90
N VAL A 28 15.75 25.69 10.67
CA VAL A 28 14.96 26.41 9.69
C VAL A 28 13.72 25.57 9.42
N CYS A 29 12.64 25.88 10.14
CA CYS A 29 11.31 25.41 9.81
C CYS A 29 10.95 26.07 8.46
N ARG A 30 11.22 25.39 7.34
CA ARG A 30 10.60 25.72 6.06
C ARG A 30 9.12 25.40 6.23
N VAL A 31 8.32 26.40 6.47
CA VAL A 31 6.89 26.37 6.23
C VAL A 31 6.75 26.14 4.72
N SER A 32 6.56 24.87 4.34
CA SER A 32 6.18 24.52 2.98
C SER A 32 4.81 25.10 2.73
N VAL A 33 4.76 26.12 1.91
CA VAL A 33 3.57 26.60 1.23
C VAL A 33 2.90 25.36 0.64
N MET A 34 1.69 25.05 1.09
CA MET A 34 0.81 24.06 0.45
C MET A 34 0.48 24.60 -0.95
N ALA A 35 1.33 24.30 -1.93
CA ALA A 35 0.93 24.42 -3.32
C ALA A 35 -0.17 23.35 -3.49
N GLU A 36 -1.41 23.78 -3.72
CA GLU A 36 -2.42 22.96 -4.36
C GLU A 36 -1.78 22.43 -5.64
N LEU A 37 -1.42 21.14 -5.63
CA LEU A 37 -0.98 20.47 -6.84
C LEU A 37 -2.22 20.42 -7.74
N ASP A 38 -2.20 21.31 -8.73
CA ASP A 38 -3.21 21.42 -9.76
C ASP A 38 -3.57 20.05 -10.32
N SER A 39 -4.82 19.88 -10.76
CA SER A 39 -5.27 18.70 -11.49
C SER A 39 -4.18 18.32 -12.50
N GLY A 40 -3.51 17.17 -12.32
CA GLY A 40 -2.25 16.78 -12.95
C GLY A 40 -2.23 16.72 -14.48
N GLY A 41 -2.68 17.77 -15.12
CA GLY A 41 -2.78 17.91 -16.56
C GLY A 41 -1.42 17.79 -17.24
N GLY A 42 -1.06 16.58 -17.64
CA GLY A 42 0.12 16.28 -18.44
C GLY A 42 1.39 15.93 -17.66
N ASP A 43 1.44 16.10 -16.33
CA ASP A 43 2.61 15.75 -15.52
C ASP A 43 2.95 14.25 -15.61
N LEU A 44 4.22 13.95 -15.81
CA LEU A 44 4.68 12.57 -15.94
C LEU A 44 4.85 11.91 -14.57
N LEU A 45 4.06 10.88 -14.33
CA LEU A 45 4.09 10.07 -13.11
C LEU A 45 4.63 8.68 -13.43
N LEU A 46 5.70 8.27 -12.77
CA LEU A 46 6.24 6.91 -12.87
C LEU A 46 5.59 6.01 -11.83
N VAL A 47 5.03 4.89 -12.28
CA VAL A 47 4.50 3.83 -11.40
C VAL A 47 5.36 2.58 -11.55
N THR A 48 5.98 2.14 -10.46
CA THR A 48 6.62 0.81 -10.43
C THR A 48 5.64 -0.22 -9.93
N GLY A 49 5.76 -1.47 -10.40
CA GLY A 49 4.84 -2.53 -10.01
C GLY A 49 3.48 -2.51 -10.72
N ALA A 50 3.32 -1.73 -11.79
CA ALA A 50 2.07 -1.60 -12.55
C ALA A 50 1.60 -2.90 -13.23
N SER A 51 2.49 -3.87 -13.46
CA SER A 51 2.09 -5.21 -13.92
C SER A 51 1.38 -6.05 -12.85
N GLY A 52 1.47 -5.65 -11.57
CA GLY A 52 0.82 -6.30 -10.42
C GLY A 52 -0.56 -5.73 -10.11
N PHE A 53 -1.16 -6.23 -9.05
CA PHE A 53 -2.53 -5.93 -8.64
C PHE A 53 -2.74 -4.45 -8.25
N LEU A 54 -2.10 -4.01 -7.17
CA LEU A 54 -2.25 -2.64 -6.64
C LEU A 54 -1.61 -1.61 -7.59
N GLY A 55 -0.43 -1.90 -8.15
CA GLY A 55 0.24 -0.97 -9.06
C GLY A 55 -0.57 -0.70 -10.34
N ALA A 56 -1.30 -1.69 -10.86
CA ALA A 56 -2.23 -1.51 -11.97
C ALA A 56 -3.38 -0.56 -11.61
N ALA A 57 -3.96 -0.73 -10.43
CA ALA A 57 -5.03 0.14 -9.95
C ALA A 57 -4.52 1.59 -9.79
N ILE A 58 -3.30 1.77 -9.27
CA ILE A 58 -2.66 3.10 -9.14
C ILE A 58 -2.45 3.73 -10.52
N ALA A 59 -1.91 2.97 -11.49
CA ALA A 59 -1.72 3.48 -12.86
C ALA A 59 -3.05 3.88 -13.51
N ASN A 60 -4.11 3.08 -13.33
CA ASN A 60 -5.45 3.41 -13.81
C ASN A 60 -6.00 4.67 -13.17
N SER A 61 -5.91 4.79 -11.84
CA SER A 61 -6.36 5.98 -11.10
C SER A 61 -5.56 7.23 -11.52
N ALA A 62 -4.26 7.10 -11.75
CA ALA A 62 -3.40 8.20 -12.19
C ALA A 62 -3.83 8.71 -13.58
N ARG A 63 -4.08 7.82 -14.55
CA ARG A 63 -4.59 8.22 -15.87
C ARG A 63 -5.95 8.92 -15.78
N ALA A 64 -6.86 8.35 -14.99
CA ALA A 64 -8.18 8.95 -14.78
C ALA A 64 -8.09 10.35 -14.13
N ALA A 65 -7.02 10.61 -13.35
CA ALA A 65 -6.73 11.89 -12.75
C ALA A 65 -5.94 12.86 -13.67
N GLY A 66 -5.69 12.49 -14.95
CA GLY A 66 -5.06 13.36 -15.95
C GLY A 66 -3.52 13.31 -15.99
N TYR A 67 -2.86 12.41 -15.24
CA TYR A 67 -1.41 12.24 -15.34
C TYR A 67 -1.01 11.50 -16.62
N SER A 68 0.12 11.88 -17.21
CA SER A 68 0.84 11.03 -18.15
C SER A 68 1.54 9.92 -17.36
N VAL A 69 1.18 8.66 -17.63
CA VAL A 69 1.69 7.54 -16.84
C VAL A 69 2.83 6.84 -17.56
N ARG A 70 3.96 6.72 -16.87
CA ARG A 70 5.04 5.79 -17.24
C ARG A 70 5.05 4.63 -16.27
N VAL A 71 5.26 3.42 -16.79
CA VAL A 71 5.31 2.20 -15.98
C VAL A 71 6.68 1.54 -16.11
N LEU A 72 7.31 1.24 -14.97
CA LEU A 72 8.56 0.45 -14.95
C LEU A 72 8.20 -1.03 -14.81
N ILE A 73 8.55 -1.81 -15.82
CA ILE A 73 8.34 -3.26 -15.85
C ILE A 73 9.60 -3.99 -16.31
N ARG A 74 9.77 -5.23 -15.86
CA ARG A 74 10.81 -6.12 -16.37
C ARG A 74 10.40 -6.73 -17.70
N THR A 75 11.35 -7.15 -18.51
CA THR A 75 11.06 -7.87 -19.77
C THR A 75 10.17 -9.10 -19.56
N SER A 76 10.34 -9.80 -18.43
CA SER A 76 9.55 -10.98 -18.04
C SER A 76 8.21 -10.67 -17.37
N SER A 77 7.87 -9.39 -17.15
CA SER A 77 6.62 -9.02 -16.49
C SER A 77 5.41 -9.27 -17.38
N PRO A 78 4.30 -9.83 -16.82
CA PRO A 78 3.05 -9.92 -17.58
C PRO A 78 2.56 -8.52 -17.96
N ARG A 79 2.00 -8.41 -19.17
CA ARG A 79 1.49 -7.12 -19.69
C ARG A 79 -0.01 -6.98 -19.60
N THR A 80 -0.71 -7.97 -19.04
CA THR A 80 -2.18 -8.01 -18.94
C THR A 80 -2.78 -6.77 -18.30
N ASN A 81 -2.09 -6.19 -17.30
CA ASN A 81 -2.53 -4.99 -16.58
C ASN A 81 -1.95 -3.68 -17.13
N ILE A 82 -1.15 -3.73 -18.20
CA ILE A 82 -0.52 -2.53 -18.77
C ILE A 82 -1.48 -1.94 -19.81
N HIS A 83 -1.78 -0.67 -19.67
CA HIS A 83 -2.67 0.02 -20.61
C HIS A 83 -1.90 0.49 -21.85
N SER A 84 -2.56 0.54 -23.00
CA SER A 84 -1.93 0.95 -24.29
C SER A 84 -1.42 2.40 -24.29
N GLN A 85 -1.98 3.24 -23.46
CA GLN A 85 -1.55 4.65 -23.31
C GLN A 85 -0.35 4.82 -22.36
N ASP A 86 0.07 3.76 -21.63
CA ASP A 86 1.20 3.87 -20.72
C ASP A 86 2.52 3.92 -21.49
N GLN A 87 3.40 4.83 -21.08
CA GLN A 87 4.79 4.82 -21.52
C GLN A 87 5.52 3.67 -20.82
N VAL A 88 5.87 2.63 -21.56
CA VAL A 88 6.57 1.47 -20.99
C VAL A 88 8.07 1.73 -20.92
N ALA A 89 8.61 1.76 -19.71
CA ALA A 89 10.04 1.72 -19.43
C ALA A 89 10.44 0.28 -19.02
N LEU A 90 11.39 -0.31 -19.74
CA LEU A 90 11.95 -1.62 -19.38
C LEU A 90 13.12 -1.43 -18.42
N GLY A 91 13.12 -2.13 -17.28
CA GLY A 91 14.20 -2.04 -16.31
C GLY A 91 13.99 -2.95 -15.10
N ASP A 92 15.01 -3.01 -14.25
CA ASP A 92 14.99 -3.72 -12.96
C ASP A 92 15.34 -2.74 -11.84
N LEU A 93 14.72 -2.89 -10.66
CA LEU A 93 14.98 -2.03 -9.50
C LEU A 93 16.44 -2.06 -9.03
N ARG A 94 17.22 -3.08 -9.43
CA ARG A 94 18.63 -3.21 -9.10
C ARG A 94 19.57 -2.73 -10.21
N ASP A 95 19.02 -2.31 -11.33
CA ASP A 95 19.78 -1.74 -12.45
C ASP A 95 19.65 -0.21 -12.47
N ARG A 96 20.65 0.46 -11.90
CA ARG A 96 20.73 1.92 -11.79
C ARG A 96 20.60 2.62 -13.15
N ALA A 97 21.18 2.07 -14.20
CA ALA A 97 21.12 2.68 -15.53
C ALA A 97 19.70 2.66 -16.11
N SER A 98 18.99 1.55 -15.96
CA SER A 98 17.58 1.44 -16.39
C SER A 98 16.66 2.35 -15.55
N LEU A 99 16.93 2.51 -14.26
CA LEU A 99 16.18 3.42 -13.39
C LEU A 99 16.41 4.88 -13.77
N ALA A 100 17.65 5.28 -14.01
CA ALA A 100 17.99 6.62 -14.48
C ALA A 100 17.28 6.95 -15.82
N ALA A 101 17.20 5.97 -16.73
CA ALA A 101 16.45 6.14 -17.98
C ALA A 101 14.94 6.26 -17.76
N ALA A 102 14.37 5.43 -16.87
CA ALA A 102 12.94 5.44 -16.55
C ALA A 102 12.51 6.74 -15.86
N LEU A 103 13.38 7.36 -15.06
CA LEU A 103 13.10 8.58 -14.29
C LEU A 103 13.31 9.87 -15.10
N ARG A 104 13.81 9.82 -16.35
CA ARG A 104 13.99 11.03 -17.16
C ARG A 104 12.67 11.75 -17.40
N GLY A 105 12.59 13.03 -16.99
CA GLY A 105 11.42 13.88 -17.13
C GLY A 105 10.24 13.51 -16.23
N VAL A 106 10.46 12.58 -15.29
CA VAL A 106 9.45 12.19 -14.30
C VAL A 106 9.35 13.28 -13.23
N ARG A 107 8.16 13.79 -13.02
CA ARG A 107 7.86 14.74 -11.96
C ARG A 107 7.50 14.03 -10.66
N TYR A 108 6.70 12.97 -10.75
CA TYR A 108 6.18 12.22 -9.61
C TYR A 108 6.49 10.74 -9.70
N LEU A 109 6.70 10.09 -8.56
CA LEU A 109 6.96 8.65 -8.45
C LEU A 109 6.01 7.98 -7.48
N VAL A 110 5.34 6.90 -7.90
CA VAL A 110 4.69 5.95 -7.00
C VAL A 110 5.44 4.62 -7.06
N HIS A 111 6.10 4.27 -5.95
CA HIS A 111 6.84 3.03 -5.84
C HIS A 111 5.98 1.95 -5.19
N ALA A 112 5.28 1.15 -6.01
CA ALA A 112 4.44 0.04 -5.56
C ALA A 112 5.04 -1.36 -5.85
N ALA A 113 6.18 -1.42 -6.53
CA ALA A 113 6.85 -2.69 -6.78
C ALA A 113 7.41 -3.28 -5.49
N ALA A 114 7.03 -4.52 -5.19
CA ALA A 114 7.58 -5.31 -4.10
C ALA A 114 7.47 -6.80 -4.39
N ASP A 115 8.37 -7.60 -3.84
CA ASP A 115 8.23 -9.04 -3.76
C ASP A 115 7.40 -9.39 -2.51
N TYR A 116 6.11 -9.66 -2.72
CA TYR A 116 5.14 -9.91 -1.65
C TYR A 116 4.93 -11.39 -1.32
N ARG A 117 5.77 -12.28 -1.87
CA ARG A 117 5.65 -13.72 -1.61
C ARG A 117 5.87 -14.01 -0.13
N LEU A 118 4.94 -14.75 0.47
CA LEU A 118 5.07 -15.22 1.86
C LEU A 118 6.06 -16.38 1.97
N TRP A 119 6.37 -17.02 0.84
CA TRP A 119 7.33 -18.11 0.74
C TRP A 119 8.17 -17.98 -0.53
N ALA A 120 9.46 -18.21 -0.42
CA ALA A 120 10.39 -18.33 -1.54
C ALA A 120 11.47 -19.36 -1.20
N PRO A 121 12.05 -20.06 -2.20
CA PRO A 121 13.18 -20.98 -1.99
C PRO A 121 14.38 -20.29 -1.32
N SER A 122 14.63 -19.03 -1.66
CA SER A 122 15.66 -18.17 -1.03
C SER A 122 15.01 -16.92 -0.46
N PRO A 123 14.78 -16.86 0.87
CA PRO A 123 14.21 -15.69 1.54
C PRO A 123 15.03 -14.41 1.39
N ASP A 124 16.36 -14.53 1.26
CA ASP A 124 17.27 -13.39 1.07
C ASP A 124 17.01 -12.62 -0.22
N ASN A 125 16.48 -13.29 -1.25
CA ASN A 125 16.11 -12.62 -2.49
C ASN A 125 14.95 -11.63 -2.26
N ILE A 126 14.02 -11.94 -1.36
CA ILE A 126 12.92 -11.02 -0.99
C ILE A 126 13.49 -9.78 -0.31
N LEU A 127 14.43 -9.97 0.63
CA LEU A 127 15.08 -8.84 1.30
C LEU A 127 15.84 -7.96 0.29
N ARG A 128 16.72 -8.56 -0.53
CA ARG A 128 17.49 -7.81 -1.53
C ARG A 128 16.60 -7.06 -2.51
N ASN A 129 15.57 -7.71 -3.06
CA ASN A 129 14.68 -7.07 -4.01
C ASN A 129 13.94 -5.88 -3.39
N ASN A 130 13.42 -6.02 -2.16
CA ASN A 130 12.60 -5.00 -1.53
C ASN A 130 13.44 -3.90 -0.86
N VAL A 131 14.61 -4.20 -0.32
CA VAL A 131 15.44 -3.20 0.39
C VAL A 131 16.41 -2.53 -0.58
N ASP A 132 17.26 -3.31 -1.28
CA ASP A 132 18.28 -2.74 -2.16
C ASP A 132 17.65 -2.10 -3.39
N GLY A 133 16.62 -2.74 -3.98
CA GLY A 133 15.88 -2.16 -5.09
C GLY A 133 15.20 -0.85 -4.73
N THR A 134 14.59 -0.75 -3.54
CA THR A 134 14.02 0.51 -3.05
C THR A 134 15.12 1.56 -2.85
N ARG A 135 16.25 1.22 -2.23
CA ARG A 135 17.39 2.13 -2.04
C ARG A 135 17.84 2.73 -3.36
N ILE A 136 18.15 1.90 -4.33
CA ILE A 136 18.67 2.35 -5.63
C ILE A 136 17.65 3.27 -6.33
N LEU A 137 16.37 2.91 -6.30
CA LEU A 137 15.32 3.74 -6.90
C LEU A 137 15.18 5.10 -6.21
N MET A 138 15.23 5.17 -4.88
CA MET A 138 15.12 6.42 -4.14
C MET A 138 16.35 7.33 -4.34
N GLU A 139 17.54 6.75 -4.36
CA GLU A 139 18.79 7.48 -4.71
C GLU A 139 18.70 8.07 -6.11
N GLU A 140 18.23 7.30 -7.11
CA GLU A 140 18.07 7.80 -8.48
C GLU A 140 16.95 8.85 -8.59
N ALA A 141 15.87 8.71 -7.83
CA ALA A 141 14.79 9.70 -7.79
C ALA A 141 15.29 11.04 -7.21
N LEU A 142 16.10 11.02 -6.15
CA LEU A 142 16.77 12.22 -5.63
C LEU A 142 17.69 12.84 -6.68
N ARG A 143 18.54 12.02 -7.32
CA ARG A 143 19.51 12.49 -8.31
C ARG A 143 18.84 13.11 -9.55
N THR A 144 17.68 12.62 -9.94
CA THR A 144 16.95 13.10 -11.12
C THR A 144 15.95 14.23 -10.80
N GLY A 145 15.85 14.64 -9.54
CA GLY A 145 15.01 15.76 -9.11
C GLY A 145 13.52 15.47 -9.12
N VAL A 146 13.12 14.22 -8.83
CA VAL A 146 11.69 13.89 -8.64
C VAL A 146 11.11 14.74 -7.51
N GLU A 147 10.07 15.51 -7.82
CA GLU A 147 9.50 16.49 -6.89
C GLU A 147 8.74 15.86 -5.73
N ARG A 148 8.11 14.69 -5.96
CA ARG A 148 7.32 14.02 -4.94
C ARG A 148 7.21 12.52 -5.18
N ILE A 149 7.30 11.78 -4.08
CA ILE A 149 7.31 10.31 -4.08
C ILE A 149 6.23 9.79 -3.15
N VAL A 150 5.48 8.78 -3.59
CA VAL A 150 4.66 7.95 -2.71
C VAL A 150 5.31 6.56 -2.62
N TYR A 151 5.80 6.24 -1.44
CA TYR A 151 6.36 4.90 -1.16
C TYR A 151 5.26 3.99 -0.62
N THR A 152 4.96 2.93 -1.35
CA THR A 152 4.00 1.91 -0.93
C THR A 152 4.66 0.93 0.04
N SER A 153 4.43 1.12 1.31
CA SER A 153 4.78 0.15 2.35
C SER A 153 3.65 -0.89 2.53
N SER A 154 3.28 -1.21 3.74
CA SER A 154 2.20 -2.15 4.07
C SER A 154 1.85 -2.03 5.54
N VAL A 155 0.61 -2.34 5.93
CA VAL A 155 0.27 -2.54 7.35
C VAL A 155 1.08 -3.67 8.02
N ALA A 156 1.82 -4.46 7.23
CA ALA A 156 2.79 -5.44 7.74
C ALA A 156 3.92 -4.80 8.59
N THR A 157 4.15 -3.48 8.46
CA THR A 157 5.14 -2.71 9.23
C THR A 157 4.55 -2.11 10.50
N ILE A 158 3.26 -2.22 10.71
CA ILE A 158 2.54 -1.70 11.88
C ILE A 158 2.46 -2.77 12.97
N GLY A 159 2.78 -2.38 14.20
CA GLY A 159 2.65 -3.24 15.37
C GLY A 159 1.19 -3.42 15.78
N LEU A 160 0.71 -4.66 15.84
CA LEU A 160 -0.68 -4.96 16.21
C LEU A 160 -0.97 -4.58 17.68
N ARG A 161 -2.22 -4.22 17.94
CA ARG A 161 -2.77 -3.92 19.25
C ARG A 161 -3.78 -4.99 19.65
N LYS A 162 -3.72 -5.45 20.90
CA LYS A 162 -4.70 -6.41 21.40
C LYS A 162 -6.00 -5.68 21.71
N GLY A 163 -7.10 -6.12 21.10
CA GLY A 163 -8.46 -5.64 21.39
C GLY A 163 -8.87 -4.34 20.67
N GLU A 164 -7.94 -3.66 19.98
CA GLU A 164 -8.25 -2.42 19.25
C GLU A 164 -7.54 -2.41 17.88
N PRO A 165 -8.09 -1.71 16.88
CA PRO A 165 -7.39 -1.48 15.62
C PRO A 165 -6.06 -0.74 15.84
N ALA A 166 -4.99 -1.20 15.18
CA ALA A 166 -3.69 -0.53 15.22
C ALA A 166 -3.66 0.66 14.25
N ASP A 167 -2.86 1.66 14.58
CA ASP A 167 -2.66 2.88 13.81
C ASP A 167 -1.18 3.13 13.49
N GLU A 168 -0.90 4.25 12.82
CA GLU A 168 0.44 4.64 12.36
C GLU A 168 1.43 4.94 13.47
N THR A 169 0.98 5.14 14.71
CA THR A 169 1.86 5.43 15.85
C THR A 169 2.71 4.24 16.27
N ARG A 170 2.36 3.04 15.80
CA ARG A 170 2.99 1.78 16.22
C ARG A 170 3.82 1.16 15.10
N THR A 171 5.10 1.45 15.08
CA THR A 171 6.03 0.79 14.16
C THR A 171 6.45 -0.59 14.69
N LEU A 172 6.50 -1.58 13.81
CA LEU A 172 6.98 -2.91 14.14
C LEU A 172 8.52 -2.94 14.15
N ALA A 173 9.09 -3.52 15.21
CA ALA A 173 10.53 -3.75 15.25
C ALA A 173 10.93 -4.88 14.28
N ALA A 174 12.09 -4.75 13.59
CA ALA A 174 12.51 -5.69 12.55
C ALA A 174 12.76 -7.11 13.09
N ASP A 175 13.19 -7.23 14.34
CA ASP A 175 13.37 -8.50 15.06
C ASP A 175 12.04 -9.21 15.39
N LYS A 176 10.95 -8.43 15.50
CA LYS A 176 9.59 -8.94 15.75
C LYS A 176 8.83 -9.24 14.44
N ALA A 177 9.40 -8.90 13.29
CA ALA A 177 8.77 -9.15 11.99
C ALA A 177 8.83 -10.64 11.63
N VAL A 178 7.68 -11.28 11.49
CA VAL A 178 7.55 -12.71 11.13
C VAL A 178 7.68 -12.89 9.62
N GLY A 179 8.64 -13.70 9.19
CA GLY A 179 8.87 -14.05 7.79
C GLY A 179 9.64 -13.01 7.00
N ALA A 180 10.22 -13.45 5.86
CA ALA A 180 11.08 -12.63 5.03
C ALA A 180 10.37 -11.40 4.46
N TYR A 181 9.11 -11.57 4.04
CA TYR A 181 8.33 -10.46 3.49
C TYR A 181 8.12 -9.33 4.51
N LYS A 182 7.58 -9.63 5.71
CA LYS A 182 7.39 -8.59 6.75
C LYS A 182 8.70 -7.92 7.12
N LYS A 183 9.76 -8.71 7.30
CA LYS A 183 11.10 -8.18 7.62
C LYS A 183 11.59 -7.24 6.54
N SER A 184 11.46 -7.62 5.26
CA SER A 184 11.87 -6.77 4.14
C SER A 184 11.09 -5.46 4.07
N LYS A 185 9.77 -5.49 4.33
CA LYS A 185 8.94 -4.26 4.34
C LYS A 185 9.31 -3.34 5.50
N VAL A 186 9.55 -3.87 6.70
CA VAL A 186 10.02 -3.08 7.85
C VAL A 186 11.38 -2.43 7.56
N MET A 187 12.32 -3.19 6.99
CA MET A 187 13.65 -2.66 6.67
C MET A 187 13.59 -1.61 5.55
N ALA A 188 12.81 -1.83 4.51
CA ALA A 188 12.66 -0.89 3.40
C ALA A 188 11.92 0.40 3.84
N GLU A 189 10.90 0.30 4.69
CA GLU A 189 10.21 1.48 5.23
C GLU A 189 11.15 2.33 6.11
N ARG A 190 11.95 1.69 6.96
CA ARG A 190 12.98 2.38 7.76
C ARG A 190 14.02 3.05 6.90
N LEU A 191 14.47 2.37 5.85
CA LEU A 191 15.40 2.95 4.88
C LEU A 191 14.83 4.24 4.26
N VAL A 192 13.58 4.20 3.78
CA VAL A 192 12.92 5.38 3.20
C VAL A 192 12.77 6.49 4.24
N ASP A 193 12.36 6.15 5.46
CA ASP A 193 12.24 7.08 6.59
C ASP A 193 13.60 7.74 6.94
N ASP A 194 14.69 6.97 6.92
CA ASP A 194 16.04 7.50 7.13
C ASP A 194 16.49 8.42 5.98
N MET A 195 16.19 8.08 4.71
CA MET A 195 16.49 8.93 3.56
C MET A 195 15.68 10.24 3.58
N ILE A 196 14.42 10.20 4.01
CA ILE A 196 13.61 11.40 4.22
C ILE A 196 14.30 12.34 5.22
N ARG A 197 14.70 11.81 6.38
CA ARG A 197 15.28 12.61 7.47
C ARG A 197 16.69 13.12 7.17
N ARG A 198 17.53 12.33 6.51
CA ARG A 198 18.96 12.63 6.34
C ARG A 198 19.29 13.22 4.99
N GLU A 199 18.58 12.84 3.95
CA GLU A 199 18.89 13.18 2.56
C GLU A 199 17.82 14.08 1.92
N GLY A 200 16.73 14.39 2.67
CA GLY A 200 15.66 15.23 2.18
C GLY A 200 14.80 14.58 1.09
N LEU A 201 14.70 13.23 1.07
CA LEU A 201 13.86 12.50 0.13
C LEU A 201 12.41 13.01 0.21
N PRO A 202 11.80 13.53 -0.88
CA PRO A 202 10.46 14.11 -0.84
C PRO A 202 9.37 13.03 -0.88
N ALA A 203 9.38 12.11 0.10
CA ALA A 203 8.51 10.95 0.10
C ALA A 203 7.43 10.99 1.19
N VAL A 204 6.25 10.51 0.82
CA VAL A 204 5.13 10.16 1.70
C VAL A 204 5.03 8.65 1.74
N ILE A 205 4.82 8.07 2.92
CA ILE A 205 4.70 6.63 3.10
C ILE A 205 3.22 6.27 3.17
N VAL A 206 2.79 5.27 2.42
CA VAL A 206 1.43 4.72 2.54
C VAL A 206 1.50 3.24 2.91
N ASN A 207 0.61 2.82 3.81
CA ASN A 207 0.52 1.46 4.33
C ASN A 207 -0.84 0.86 3.93
N PRO A 208 -0.98 0.34 2.69
CA PRO A 208 -2.21 -0.35 2.32
C PRO A 208 -2.44 -1.55 3.22
N SER A 209 -3.71 -1.81 3.55
CA SER A 209 -4.11 -2.97 4.33
C SER A 209 -4.19 -4.23 3.44
N THR A 210 -5.34 -4.86 3.35
CA THR A 210 -5.53 -6.05 2.52
C THR A 210 -6.41 -5.70 1.33
N PRO A 211 -5.83 -5.32 0.17
CA PRO A 211 -6.63 -4.98 -0.99
C PRO A 211 -7.29 -6.22 -1.59
N ILE A 212 -8.54 -6.04 -2.00
CA ILE A 212 -9.36 -7.01 -2.75
C ILE A 212 -10.03 -6.29 -3.93
N GLY A 213 -10.30 -6.99 -5.01
CA GLY A 213 -10.93 -6.40 -6.18
C GLY A 213 -10.43 -6.99 -7.50
N PRO A 214 -10.71 -6.31 -8.64
CA PRO A 214 -10.36 -6.78 -9.98
C PRO A 214 -8.86 -6.60 -10.28
N ARG A 215 -8.36 -7.31 -11.32
CA ARG A 215 -6.97 -7.24 -11.83
C ARG A 215 -5.91 -7.98 -10.99
N ASP A 216 -6.31 -8.86 -10.08
CA ASP A 216 -5.38 -9.72 -9.33
C ASP A 216 -4.88 -10.88 -10.21
N VAL A 217 -4.11 -10.56 -11.27
CA VAL A 217 -3.64 -11.49 -12.32
C VAL A 217 -2.85 -12.67 -11.76
N LYS A 218 -2.12 -12.46 -10.68
CA LYS A 218 -1.48 -13.53 -9.93
C LYS A 218 -2.09 -13.53 -8.55
N PRO A 219 -3.14 -14.38 -8.31
CA PRO A 219 -3.93 -14.26 -7.10
C PRO A 219 -3.08 -14.07 -5.85
N THR A 220 -3.27 -12.92 -5.20
CA THR A 220 -2.67 -12.62 -3.90
C THR A 220 -3.13 -13.65 -2.86
N PRO A 221 -2.50 -13.73 -1.67
CA PRO A 221 -3.00 -14.63 -0.63
C PRO A 221 -4.50 -14.48 -0.34
N THR A 222 -5.01 -13.24 -0.34
CA THR A 222 -6.45 -12.98 -0.13
C THR A 222 -7.27 -13.31 -1.38
N GLY A 223 -6.76 -13.00 -2.58
CA GLY A 223 -7.39 -13.42 -3.84
C GLY A 223 -7.53 -14.95 -3.93
N ARG A 224 -6.53 -15.70 -3.47
CA ARG A 224 -6.61 -17.18 -3.38
C ARG A 224 -7.70 -17.63 -2.42
N ILE A 225 -7.87 -16.96 -1.26
CA ILE A 225 -8.98 -17.25 -0.33
C ILE A 225 -10.32 -17.09 -1.06
N ILE A 226 -10.51 -16.01 -1.82
CA ILE A 226 -11.75 -15.80 -2.59
C ILE A 226 -11.95 -16.91 -3.62
N VAL A 227 -10.92 -17.23 -4.42
CA VAL A 227 -11.01 -18.30 -5.46
C VAL A 227 -11.33 -19.64 -4.84
N GLU A 228 -10.67 -20.03 -3.74
CA GLU A 228 -10.90 -21.32 -3.05
C GLU A 228 -12.28 -21.38 -2.41
N ALA A 229 -12.74 -20.28 -1.78
CA ALA A 229 -14.07 -20.22 -1.15
C ALA A 229 -15.18 -20.34 -2.21
N VAL A 230 -15.08 -19.58 -3.32
CA VAL A 230 -16.03 -19.65 -4.45
C VAL A 230 -16.03 -21.04 -5.06
N SER A 231 -14.87 -21.68 -5.20
CA SER A 231 -14.75 -23.03 -5.77
C SER A 231 -15.24 -24.15 -4.83
N GLY A 232 -15.57 -23.82 -3.56
CA GLY A 232 -15.99 -24.81 -2.56
C GLY A 232 -14.85 -25.71 -2.04
N ARG A 233 -13.60 -25.31 -2.26
CA ARG A 233 -12.41 -26.07 -1.85
C ARG A 233 -11.92 -25.75 -0.42
N MET A 234 -12.65 -24.90 0.33
CA MET A 234 -12.34 -24.58 1.72
C MET A 234 -13.24 -25.35 2.68
N PRO A 235 -12.77 -26.47 3.28
CA PRO A 235 -13.58 -27.25 4.22
C PRO A 235 -13.73 -26.56 5.58
N GLY A 236 -12.82 -25.67 5.93
CA GLY A 236 -12.79 -24.94 7.19
C GLY A 236 -11.82 -23.75 7.14
N PHE A 237 -11.78 -22.98 8.21
CA PHE A 237 -10.96 -21.78 8.33
C PHE A 237 -10.40 -21.60 9.75
N VAL A 238 -9.34 -20.83 9.89
CA VAL A 238 -8.77 -20.41 11.18
C VAL A 238 -9.45 -19.15 11.67
N ASP A 239 -9.57 -19.00 13.00
CA ASP A 239 -10.09 -17.76 13.59
C ASP A 239 -9.05 -16.65 13.49
N THR A 240 -9.29 -15.74 12.54
CA THR A 240 -8.47 -14.57 12.26
C THR A 240 -9.33 -13.46 11.68
N GLY A 241 -8.75 -12.26 11.54
CA GLY A 241 -9.41 -11.10 10.94
C GLY A 241 -8.45 -10.30 10.08
N LEU A 242 -9.00 -9.63 9.10
CA LEU A 242 -8.28 -8.80 8.12
C LEU A 242 -8.93 -7.40 8.06
N ASN A 243 -8.15 -6.40 7.79
CA ASN A 243 -8.70 -5.12 7.34
C ASN A 243 -8.75 -5.16 5.80
N LEU A 244 -9.96 -5.17 5.25
CA LEU A 244 -10.22 -5.33 3.82
C LEU A 244 -10.50 -3.98 3.18
N VAL A 245 -9.86 -3.70 2.06
CA VAL A 245 -10.04 -2.45 1.30
C VAL A 245 -10.22 -2.77 -0.19
N HIS A 246 -11.08 -2.03 -0.88
CA HIS A 246 -11.15 -2.13 -2.34
C HIS A 246 -9.85 -1.63 -2.98
N VAL A 247 -9.31 -2.37 -3.95
CA VAL A 247 -8.01 -2.03 -4.56
C VAL A 247 -7.99 -0.65 -5.21
N ASP A 248 -9.11 -0.22 -5.81
CA ASP A 248 -9.21 1.11 -6.43
C ASP A 248 -9.29 2.23 -5.39
N ASP A 249 -9.84 1.97 -4.19
CA ASP A 249 -9.84 2.95 -3.10
C ASP A 249 -8.44 3.08 -2.49
N ALA A 250 -7.73 1.96 -2.33
CA ALA A 250 -6.33 2.00 -1.96
C ALA A 250 -5.50 2.79 -2.99
N ALA A 251 -5.77 2.61 -4.28
CA ALA A 251 -5.11 3.37 -5.36
C ALA A 251 -5.46 4.87 -5.30
N ALA A 252 -6.73 5.22 -5.08
CA ALA A 252 -7.15 6.62 -4.88
C ALA A 252 -6.45 7.24 -3.66
N GLY A 253 -6.25 6.47 -2.58
CA GLY A 253 -5.49 6.88 -1.41
C GLY A 253 -4.02 7.21 -1.73
N HIS A 254 -3.38 6.48 -2.66
CA HIS A 254 -2.02 6.82 -3.13
C HIS A 254 -1.98 8.18 -3.82
N LEU A 255 -2.97 8.47 -4.67
CA LEU A 255 -3.04 9.78 -5.33
C LEU A 255 -3.40 10.91 -4.35
N ALA A 256 -4.24 10.63 -3.36
CA ALA A 256 -4.51 11.59 -2.30
C ALA A 256 -3.23 11.88 -1.49
N ALA A 257 -2.44 10.85 -1.16
CA ALA A 257 -1.14 11.01 -0.51
C ALA A 257 -0.13 11.76 -1.40
N LEU A 258 -0.13 11.51 -2.71
CA LEU A 258 0.69 12.26 -3.66
C LEU A 258 0.34 13.76 -3.63
N ARG A 259 -0.92 14.12 -3.56
CA ARG A 259 -1.39 15.52 -3.63
C ARG A 259 -1.32 16.23 -2.28
N LYS A 260 -1.74 15.59 -1.21
CA LYS A 260 -2.01 16.21 0.10
C LYS A 260 -1.13 15.68 1.24
N GLY A 261 -0.55 14.48 1.11
CA GLY A 261 0.20 13.86 2.19
C GLY A 261 1.41 14.71 2.62
N LEU A 262 1.71 14.78 3.90
CA LEU A 262 2.88 15.47 4.40
C LEU A 262 4.14 14.63 4.19
N ILE A 263 5.21 15.23 3.70
CA ILE A 263 6.51 14.54 3.52
C ILE A 263 6.99 14.02 4.87
N GLY A 264 7.39 12.76 4.91
CA GLY A 264 7.81 12.06 6.13
C GLY A 264 6.68 11.42 6.91
N GLU A 265 5.43 11.75 6.60
CA GLU A 265 4.28 11.11 7.25
C GLU A 265 3.91 9.78 6.60
N ARG A 266 3.24 8.95 7.40
CA ARG A 266 2.70 7.66 6.98
C ARG A 266 1.19 7.63 7.15
N TYR A 267 0.52 6.93 6.23
CA TYR A 267 -0.94 6.85 6.18
C TYR A 267 -1.38 5.42 5.90
N ILE A 268 -2.20 4.86 6.78
CA ILE A 268 -2.84 3.56 6.55
C ILE A 268 -3.97 3.76 5.55
N LEU A 269 -3.89 3.06 4.42
CA LEU A 269 -4.97 3.00 3.43
C LEU A 269 -5.78 1.73 3.70
N GLY A 270 -6.67 1.84 4.68
CA GLY A 270 -7.50 0.76 5.17
C GLY A 270 -8.94 0.80 4.65
N GLY A 271 -9.70 -0.15 5.12
CA GLY A 271 -11.15 -0.24 4.92
C GLY A 271 -11.80 -0.85 6.15
N GLU A 272 -12.59 -1.89 5.97
CA GLU A 272 -13.33 -2.51 7.06
C GLU A 272 -12.53 -3.63 7.75
N ASN A 273 -12.61 -3.67 9.08
CA ASN A 273 -12.07 -4.76 9.90
C ASN A 273 -13.04 -5.93 9.93
N VAL A 274 -12.71 -7.04 9.30
CA VAL A 274 -13.61 -8.16 9.06
C VAL A 274 -13.01 -9.47 9.55
N HIS A 275 -13.77 -10.26 10.31
CA HIS A 275 -13.38 -11.63 10.65
C HIS A 275 -13.44 -12.52 9.41
N LEU A 276 -12.48 -13.44 9.27
CA LEU A 276 -12.40 -14.34 8.11
C LEU A 276 -13.69 -15.15 7.93
N GLY A 277 -14.31 -15.60 9.02
CA GLY A 277 -15.60 -16.32 8.96
C GLY A 277 -16.72 -15.48 8.36
N THR A 278 -16.79 -14.19 8.68
CA THR A 278 -17.75 -13.22 8.09
C THR A 278 -17.49 -13.03 6.61
N MET A 279 -16.23 -12.78 6.22
CA MET A 279 -15.82 -12.66 4.82
C MET A 279 -16.22 -13.89 4.00
N LEU A 280 -16.00 -15.12 4.54
CA LEU A 280 -16.37 -16.36 3.87
C LEU A 280 -17.89 -16.53 3.78
N GLY A 281 -18.63 -16.03 4.77
CA GLY A 281 -20.09 -15.98 4.74
C GLY A 281 -20.60 -15.08 3.61
N ASP A 282 -20.01 -13.90 3.45
CA ASP A 282 -20.38 -12.94 2.41
C ASP A 282 -20.02 -13.46 1.00
N ILE A 283 -18.84 -14.08 0.85
CA ILE A 283 -18.47 -14.76 -0.41
C ILE A 283 -19.51 -15.84 -0.77
N ALA A 284 -19.87 -16.67 0.20
CA ALA A 284 -20.85 -17.73 -0.01
C ALA A 284 -22.23 -17.18 -0.40
N GLN A 285 -22.65 -16.07 0.21
CA GLN A 285 -23.90 -15.38 -0.15
C GLN A 285 -23.88 -14.89 -1.59
N VAL A 286 -22.80 -14.23 -2.03
CA VAL A 286 -22.63 -13.71 -3.40
C VAL A 286 -22.74 -14.82 -4.46
N VAL A 287 -22.24 -16.03 -4.14
CA VAL A 287 -22.24 -17.15 -5.11
C VAL A 287 -23.35 -18.17 -4.86
N GLY A 288 -24.28 -17.92 -3.94
CA GLY A 288 -25.39 -18.82 -3.64
C GLY A 288 -24.96 -20.16 -3.03
N ARG A 289 -23.87 -20.22 -2.27
CA ARG A 289 -23.32 -21.42 -1.64
C ARG A 289 -23.43 -21.39 -0.12
N ARG A 290 -23.26 -22.54 0.52
CA ARG A 290 -23.15 -22.63 1.97
C ARG A 290 -21.73 -22.24 2.40
N PRO A 291 -21.56 -21.36 3.41
CA PRO A 291 -20.23 -21.01 3.91
C PRO A 291 -19.58 -22.18 4.66
N PRO A 292 -18.23 -22.25 4.70
CA PRO A 292 -17.54 -23.20 5.55
C PRO A 292 -17.86 -22.92 7.03
N ARG A 293 -18.21 -23.97 7.79
CA ARG A 293 -18.61 -23.84 9.21
C ARG A 293 -17.54 -24.30 10.19
N LEU A 294 -16.58 -25.07 9.71
CA LEU A 294 -15.58 -25.70 10.58
C LEU A 294 -14.48 -24.69 10.93
N ARG A 295 -14.43 -24.27 12.20
CA ARG A 295 -13.30 -23.52 12.74
C ARG A 295 -12.18 -24.49 13.10
N LEU A 296 -11.02 -24.33 12.47
CA LEU A 296 -9.88 -25.20 12.66
C LEU A 296 -8.89 -24.54 13.62
N PRO A 297 -8.49 -25.21 14.72
CA PRO A 297 -7.43 -24.67 15.56
C PRO A 297 -6.10 -24.66 14.80
N ILE A 298 -5.35 -23.59 14.94
CA ILE A 298 -4.06 -23.40 14.23
C ILE A 298 -3.10 -24.57 14.52
N ALA A 299 -3.12 -25.11 15.75
CA ALA A 299 -2.30 -26.27 16.13
C ALA A 299 -2.57 -27.53 15.28
N ALA A 300 -3.83 -27.75 14.87
CA ALA A 300 -4.19 -28.88 14.01
C ALA A 300 -3.71 -28.68 12.56
N ILE A 301 -3.63 -27.43 12.07
CA ILE A 301 -3.19 -27.13 10.69
C ILE A 301 -1.66 -27.05 10.60
N TYR A 302 -0.97 -26.77 11.71
CA TYR A 302 0.47 -26.52 11.71
C TYR A 302 1.31 -27.66 11.08
N PRO A 303 1.07 -28.97 11.40
CA PRO A 303 1.79 -30.07 10.76
C PRO A 303 1.60 -30.11 9.24
N PHE A 304 0.38 -29.80 8.75
CA PHE A 304 0.10 -29.73 7.31
C PHE A 304 0.85 -28.60 6.63
N ALA A 305 0.99 -27.45 7.29
CA ALA A 305 1.77 -26.34 6.75
C ALA A 305 3.26 -26.68 6.65
N VAL A 306 3.81 -27.40 7.66
CA VAL A 306 5.20 -27.90 7.60
C VAL A 306 5.39 -28.86 6.42
N GLY A 307 4.50 -29.84 6.26
CA GLY A 307 4.54 -30.79 5.15
C GLY A 307 4.41 -30.07 3.78
N ALA A 308 3.51 -29.08 3.66
CA ALA A 308 3.33 -28.30 2.45
C ALA A 308 4.58 -27.48 2.11
N GLU A 309 5.27 -26.88 3.08
CA GLU A 309 6.53 -26.16 2.84
C GLU A 309 7.67 -27.12 2.44
N MET A 310 7.75 -28.31 3.03
CA MET A 310 8.72 -29.34 2.61
C MET A 310 8.48 -29.78 1.16
N TRP A 311 7.24 -30.08 0.81
CA TRP A 311 6.86 -30.39 -0.57
C TRP A 311 7.17 -29.24 -1.53
N ALA A 312 6.89 -28.00 -1.12
CA ALA A 312 7.15 -26.80 -1.91
C ALA A 312 8.64 -26.62 -2.23
N ARG A 313 9.54 -26.96 -1.28
CA ARG A 313 11.00 -26.92 -1.51
C ARG A 313 11.45 -27.91 -2.59
N TRP A 314 10.80 -29.06 -2.64
CA TRP A 314 11.10 -30.10 -3.63
C TRP A 314 10.44 -29.84 -4.98
N SER A 315 9.16 -29.42 -4.99
CA SER A 315 8.37 -29.21 -6.21
C SER A 315 8.55 -27.84 -6.86
N GLY A 316 9.13 -26.87 -6.15
CA GLY A 316 9.20 -25.46 -6.58
C GLY A 316 7.86 -24.71 -6.60
N ARG A 317 6.75 -25.37 -6.19
CA ARG A 317 5.43 -24.78 -6.17
C ARG A 317 5.16 -24.08 -4.83
N GLU A 318 4.48 -22.93 -4.89
CA GLU A 318 4.12 -22.17 -3.68
C GLU A 318 3.12 -22.97 -2.82
N PRO A 319 3.39 -23.16 -1.51
CA PRO A 319 2.53 -23.93 -0.64
C PRO A 319 1.19 -23.21 -0.39
N PHE A 320 0.11 -23.98 -0.22
CA PHE A 320 -1.21 -23.42 0.11
C PHE A 320 -1.23 -22.77 1.49
N ALA A 321 -0.57 -23.37 2.47
CA ALA A 321 -0.42 -22.85 3.83
C ALA A 321 1.06 -22.80 4.21
N THR A 322 1.46 -21.71 4.86
CA THR A 322 2.82 -21.53 5.36
C THR A 322 2.81 -21.38 6.87
N ARG A 323 3.91 -21.77 7.53
CA ARG A 323 4.08 -21.56 8.97
C ARG A 323 3.96 -20.08 9.34
N ASP A 324 4.53 -19.20 8.51
CA ASP A 324 4.48 -17.76 8.75
C ASP A 324 3.06 -17.21 8.55
N GLY A 325 2.31 -17.72 7.56
CA GLY A 325 0.89 -17.41 7.39
C GLY A 325 0.06 -17.80 8.62
N LEU A 326 0.29 -19.01 9.17
CA LEU A 326 -0.40 -19.47 10.39
C LEU A 326 0.02 -18.68 11.64
N ARG A 327 1.29 -18.25 11.74
CA ARG A 327 1.74 -17.36 12.83
C ARG A 327 1.06 -16.00 12.77
N MET A 328 0.89 -15.44 11.57
CA MET A 328 0.16 -14.19 11.39
C MET A 328 -1.33 -14.35 11.71
N ALA A 329 -1.94 -15.48 11.34
CA ALA A 329 -3.35 -15.75 11.61
C ALA A 329 -3.71 -15.92 13.10
N ARG A 330 -2.73 -15.95 14.01
CA ARG A 330 -2.97 -15.91 15.47
C ARG A 330 -3.51 -14.56 15.96
N HIS A 331 -3.42 -13.54 15.14
CA HIS A 331 -3.82 -12.17 15.50
C HIS A 331 -4.86 -11.66 14.51
N HIS A 332 -5.81 -10.90 15.01
CA HIS A 332 -6.68 -10.10 14.16
C HIS A 332 -5.88 -8.90 13.63
N MET A 333 -5.72 -8.84 12.32
CA MET A 333 -5.00 -7.77 11.63
C MET A 333 -5.97 -6.61 11.35
N PHE A 334 -6.36 -5.91 12.42
CA PHE A 334 -7.28 -4.79 12.40
C PHE A 334 -6.52 -3.49 12.48
N PHE A 335 -6.89 -2.54 11.62
CA PHE A 335 -6.22 -1.26 11.48
C PHE A 335 -7.23 -0.13 11.41
N SER A 336 -6.78 1.08 11.77
CA SER A 336 -7.53 2.33 11.65
C SER A 336 -6.93 3.18 10.52
N ASP A 337 -7.78 3.68 9.65
CA ASP A 337 -7.45 4.61 8.58
C ASP A 337 -7.86 6.06 8.92
N ALA A 338 -8.12 6.34 10.20
CA ALA A 338 -8.64 7.63 10.66
C ALA A 338 -7.75 8.81 10.23
N LYS A 339 -6.42 8.66 10.32
CA LYS A 339 -5.47 9.67 9.88
C LYS A 339 -5.55 9.94 8.38
N ALA A 340 -5.62 8.90 7.55
CA ALA A 340 -5.78 9.07 6.11
C ALA A 340 -7.11 9.76 5.77
N ARG A 341 -8.19 9.43 6.46
CA ARG A 341 -9.49 10.12 6.28
C ARG A 341 -9.39 11.59 6.63
N GLN A 342 -8.76 11.93 7.74
CA GLN A 342 -8.64 13.30 8.22
C GLN A 342 -7.73 14.14 7.31
N ASP A 343 -6.52 13.67 7.03
CA ASP A 343 -5.48 14.49 6.40
C ASP A 343 -5.58 14.48 4.86
N LEU A 344 -5.99 13.35 4.28
CA LEU A 344 -6.02 13.16 2.83
C LEU A 344 -7.42 13.30 2.23
N GLY A 345 -8.47 13.25 3.05
CA GLY A 345 -9.85 13.09 2.57
C GLY A 345 -10.09 11.69 1.99
N TYR A 346 -9.33 10.70 2.47
CA TYR A 346 -9.47 9.31 2.04
C TYR A 346 -10.84 8.73 2.41
N ALA A 347 -11.40 7.92 1.53
CA ALA A 347 -12.61 7.16 1.79
C ALA A 347 -12.50 5.77 1.15
N SER A 348 -13.02 4.76 1.81
CA SER A 348 -13.14 3.41 1.28
C SER A 348 -14.61 3.02 1.18
N ARG A 349 -14.98 2.36 0.09
CA ARG A 349 -16.30 1.75 -0.10
C ARG A 349 -16.43 0.49 0.75
N PRO A 350 -17.64 -0.06 0.93
CA PRO A 350 -17.85 -1.33 1.61
C PRO A 350 -17.03 -2.46 0.97
N TYR A 351 -16.33 -3.27 1.79
CA TYR A 351 -15.44 -4.35 1.29
C TYR A 351 -16.20 -5.40 0.46
N ARG A 352 -17.51 -5.54 0.67
CA ARG A 352 -18.37 -6.47 -0.10
C ARG A 352 -18.38 -6.14 -1.59
N GLU A 353 -18.29 -4.88 -1.98
CA GLU A 353 -18.14 -4.48 -3.39
C GLU A 353 -16.84 -5.05 -3.96
N GLY A 354 -15.74 -4.96 -3.21
CA GLY A 354 -14.46 -5.55 -3.61
C GLY A 354 -14.51 -7.07 -3.75
N ILE A 355 -15.32 -7.78 -2.94
CA ILE A 355 -15.56 -9.23 -3.11
C ILE A 355 -16.30 -9.48 -4.43
N VAL A 356 -17.38 -8.75 -4.71
CA VAL A 356 -18.18 -8.91 -5.94
C VAL A 356 -17.32 -8.67 -7.17
N ASP A 357 -16.55 -7.59 -7.18
CA ASP A 357 -15.67 -7.20 -8.29
C ASP A 357 -14.52 -8.20 -8.48
N ALA A 358 -13.94 -8.70 -7.38
CA ALA A 358 -12.93 -9.75 -7.43
C ALA A 358 -13.49 -11.05 -8.05
N ILE A 359 -14.67 -11.50 -7.61
CA ILE A 359 -15.32 -12.71 -8.14
C ILE A 359 -15.63 -12.55 -9.63
N SER A 360 -16.19 -11.41 -10.03
CA SER A 360 -16.48 -11.09 -11.43
C SER A 360 -15.22 -11.17 -12.28
N TRP A 361 -14.16 -10.51 -11.83
CA TRP A 361 -12.87 -10.51 -12.51
C TRP A 361 -12.24 -11.90 -12.60
N PHE A 362 -12.23 -12.68 -11.48
CA PHE A 362 -11.69 -14.04 -11.49
C PHE A 362 -12.46 -14.99 -12.43
N ARG A 363 -13.77 -14.79 -12.62
CA ARG A 363 -14.56 -15.51 -13.64
C ARG A 363 -14.11 -15.15 -15.04
N GLN A 364 -13.99 -13.86 -15.36
CA GLN A 364 -13.55 -13.38 -16.67
C GLN A 364 -12.11 -13.82 -16.99
N ALA A 365 -11.24 -13.86 -15.99
CA ALA A 365 -9.86 -14.30 -16.12
C ALA A 365 -9.68 -15.83 -16.14
N GLY A 366 -10.77 -16.63 -16.05
CA GLY A 366 -10.73 -18.08 -16.12
C GLY A 366 -10.27 -18.80 -14.85
N TYR A 367 -10.16 -18.12 -13.72
CA TYR A 367 -9.83 -18.75 -12.43
C TYR A 367 -11.02 -19.43 -11.78
N LEU A 368 -12.22 -19.03 -12.12
CA LEU A 368 -13.49 -19.56 -11.65
C LEU A 368 -14.34 -20.02 -12.83
N LYS A 369 -15.01 -21.18 -12.65
CA LYS A 369 -15.99 -21.72 -13.60
C LYS A 369 -17.37 -21.14 -13.36
#